data_2f58ab67ffefa9cde17fcf38e48dcc46
#
_entry.id   2f58ab67ffefa9cde17fcf38e48dcc46
#
_cell.length_a   1.000
_cell.length_b   1.000
_cell.length_c   1.000
_cell.angle_alpha   90.00
_cell.angle_beta   90.00
_cell.angle_gamma   90.00
#
_symmetry.space_group_name_H-M   'P 1'
#
loop_
_entity.id
_entity.type
_entity.pdbx_description
1 polymer ?
#
loop_
_entity_poly.entity_id
_entity_poly.type
_entity_poly.pdbx_seq_one_letter_code
_entity_poly.pdbx_strand_id
1 'polypeptide(L)'
;LEKVDTGNIIAVKRFDIHDSDTVESILEKTYDAQLVLFYEVIQSIIDGNELPKTEEQWTRKPFTRKEFNELMRITPEMDDEELRKRIRATSFNQWQPSVKIGKYHFYYDPNKQKAE
;
A
#
# COMPACT_ATOMS: atom_id res chain seq x y z
N LEU A 1 6.07 15.59 -17.79
CA LEU A 1 6.39 14.19 -17.44
C LEU A 1 5.43 13.29 -18.19
N GLU A 2 5.94 12.43 -19.01
CA GLU A 2 5.12 11.52 -19.83
C GLU A 2 4.56 10.31 -19.04
N LYS A 3 5.09 10.05 -17.85
CA LYS A 3 4.71 8.90 -17.02
C LYS A 3 4.65 9.30 -15.55
N VAL A 4 3.75 8.67 -14.81
CA VAL A 4 3.63 8.79 -13.35
C VAL A 4 4.82 8.09 -12.68
N ASP A 5 5.30 8.61 -11.56
CA ASP A 5 6.36 8.02 -10.72
C ASP A 5 7.66 7.70 -11.48
N THR A 6 8.11 8.61 -12.34
CA THR A 6 9.35 8.46 -13.12
C THR A 6 10.32 9.61 -12.95
N GLY A 7 9.95 10.64 -12.20
CA GLY A 7 10.83 11.79 -11.90
C GLY A 7 11.91 11.43 -10.88
N ASN A 8 12.88 12.32 -10.72
CA ASN A 8 13.87 12.19 -9.66
C ASN A 8 13.22 12.34 -8.29
N ILE A 9 13.59 11.47 -7.37
CA ILE A 9 13.16 11.56 -5.97
C ILE A 9 14.01 12.64 -5.31
N ILE A 10 13.37 13.66 -4.74
CA ILE A 10 14.07 14.78 -4.09
C ILE A 10 14.19 14.60 -2.57
N ALA A 11 13.24 13.92 -1.96
CA ALA A 11 13.24 13.63 -0.52
C ALA A 11 12.42 12.39 -0.21
N VAL A 12 12.71 11.74 0.90
CA VAL A 12 11.99 10.55 1.40
C VAL A 12 11.79 10.68 2.89
N LYS A 13 10.63 10.20 3.36
CA LYS A 13 10.36 10.03 4.79
C LYS A 13 9.82 8.62 5.01
N ARG A 14 10.52 7.85 5.83
CA ARG A 14 10.14 6.47 6.16
C ARG A 14 9.47 6.40 7.51
N PHE A 15 8.65 5.40 7.69
CA PHE A 15 8.02 5.04 8.96
C PHE A 15 8.03 3.52 9.13
N ASP A 16 7.89 3.06 10.37
CA ASP A 16 7.88 1.63 10.68
C ASP A 16 6.52 1.00 10.37
N ILE A 17 6.58 -0.20 9.79
CA ILE A 17 5.42 -1.05 9.53
C ILE A 17 5.49 -2.23 10.50
N HIS A 18 4.40 -2.46 11.23
CA HIS A 18 4.28 -3.53 12.22
C HIS A 18 3.34 -4.64 11.70
N ASP A 19 3.46 -5.83 12.27
CA ASP A 19 2.60 -6.96 11.89
C ASP A 19 1.10 -6.72 12.14
N SER A 20 0.79 -5.84 13.09
CA SER A 20 -0.58 -5.41 13.39
C SER A 20 -1.14 -4.35 12.42
N ASP A 21 -0.30 -3.78 11.56
CA ASP A 21 -0.77 -2.76 10.60
C ASP A 21 -1.70 -3.35 9.54
N THR A 22 -2.73 -2.61 9.23
CA THR A 22 -3.66 -2.84 8.12
C THR A 22 -3.34 -1.89 6.96
N VAL A 23 -3.95 -2.08 5.81
CA VAL A 23 -3.87 -1.11 4.70
C VAL A 23 -4.31 0.28 5.16
N GLU A 24 -5.35 0.36 5.97
CA GLU A 24 -5.88 1.63 6.50
C GLU A 24 -4.87 2.33 7.40
N SER A 25 -4.29 1.64 8.40
CA SER A 25 -3.28 2.24 9.28
C SER A 25 -2.00 2.64 8.54
N ILE A 26 -1.57 1.85 7.55
CA ILE A 26 -0.43 2.19 6.70
C ILE A 26 -0.73 3.43 5.84
N LEU A 27 -1.94 3.55 5.34
CA LEU A 27 -2.37 4.72 4.57
C LEU A 27 -2.37 5.99 5.42
N GLU A 28 -2.86 5.94 6.66
CA GLU A 28 -2.79 7.03 7.62
C GLU A 28 -1.34 7.44 7.90
N LYS A 29 -0.47 6.49 8.22
CA LYS A 29 0.97 6.73 8.41
C LYS A 29 1.62 7.36 7.18
N THR A 30 1.20 6.93 5.98
CA THR A 30 1.69 7.48 4.72
C THR A 30 1.28 8.94 4.57
N TYR A 31 0.04 9.28 4.83
CA TYR A 31 -0.44 10.67 4.77
C TYR A 31 0.25 11.57 5.79
N ASP A 32 0.43 11.09 7.01
CA ASP A 32 1.15 11.85 8.04
C ASP A 32 2.61 12.10 7.65
N ALA A 33 3.32 11.07 7.21
CA ALA A 33 4.70 11.20 6.74
C ALA A 33 4.81 12.12 5.52
N GLN A 34 3.88 12.02 4.58
CA GLN A 34 3.82 12.85 3.38
C GLN A 34 3.58 14.32 3.72
N LEU A 35 2.68 14.60 4.65
CA LEU A 35 2.38 15.96 5.10
C LEU A 35 3.59 16.61 5.79
N VAL A 36 4.24 15.87 6.69
CA VAL A 36 5.45 16.34 7.36
C VAL A 36 6.56 16.62 6.35
N LEU A 37 6.80 15.68 5.43
CA LEU A 37 7.81 15.84 4.39
C LEU A 37 7.52 17.06 3.50
N PHE A 38 6.27 17.28 3.14
CA PHE A 38 5.85 18.44 2.36
C PHE A 38 6.21 19.76 3.08
N TYR A 39 5.87 19.87 4.37
CA TYR A 39 6.21 21.06 5.15
C TYR A 39 7.72 21.27 5.31
N GLU A 40 8.48 20.19 5.55
CA GLU A 40 9.94 20.26 5.66
C GLU A 40 10.57 20.81 4.35
N VAL A 41 10.12 20.30 3.20
CA VAL A 41 10.64 20.73 1.89
C VAL A 41 10.23 22.18 1.58
N ILE A 42 8.98 22.54 1.80
CA ILE A 42 8.49 23.91 1.56
C ILE A 42 9.20 24.90 2.48
N GLN A 43 9.38 24.59 3.77
CA GLN A 43 10.10 25.47 4.69
C GLN A 43 11.56 25.67 4.26
N SER A 44 12.21 24.61 3.81
CA SER A 44 13.58 24.70 3.30
C SER A 44 13.69 25.64 2.09
N ILE A 45 12.71 25.60 1.18
CA ILE A 45 12.66 26.50 0.02
C ILE A 45 12.40 27.96 0.46
N ILE A 46 11.49 28.18 1.40
CA ILE A 46 11.19 29.51 1.95
C ILE A 46 12.44 30.12 2.62
N ASP A 47 13.23 29.29 3.29
CA ASP A 47 14.50 29.68 3.94
C ASP A 47 15.63 29.97 2.91
N GLY A 48 15.36 29.85 1.62
CA GLY A 48 16.29 30.15 0.53
C GLY A 48 17.24 29.02 0.18
N ASN A 49 16.99 27.80 0.65
CA ASN A 49 17.77 26.62 0.29
C ASN A 49 17.39 26.09 -1.11
N GLU A 50 18.33 25.41 -1.73
CA GLU A 50 18.03 24.64 -2.96
C GLU A 50 17.09 23.46 -2.64
N LEU A 51 16.42 22.96 -3.68
CA LEU A 51 15.65 21.72 -3.57
C LEU A 51 16.52 20.59 -3.03
N PRO A 52 15.99 19.78 -2.10
CA PRO A 52 16.70 18.61 -1.60
C PRO A 52 17.09 17.68 -2.75
N LYS A 53 18.17 16.95 -2.58
CA LYS A 53 18.64 15.91 -3.49
C LYS A 53 18.80 14.61 -2.72
N THR A 54 18.45 13.50 -3.35
CA THR A 54 18.66 12.18 -2.79
C THR A 54 19.20 11.23 -3.86
N GLU A 55 19.92 10.21 -3.42
CA GLU A 55 20.36 9.11 -4.29
C GLU A 55 19.28 8.02 -4.43
N GLU A 56 18.15 8.17 -3.75
CA GLU A 56 17.02 7.25 -3.83
C GLU A 56 16.47 7.16 -5.25
N GLN A 57 16.16 5.95 -5.66
CA GLN A 57 15.63 5.66 -6.99
C GLN A 57 14.37 4.80 -6.90
N TRP A 58 13.53 4.89 -7.91
CA TRP A 58 12.41 3.99 -8.08
C TRP A 58 12.92 2.56 -8.31
N THR A 59 12.66 1.67 -7.38
CA THR A 59 13.12 0.28 -7.42
C THR A 59 12.12 -0.67 -8.08
N ARG A 60 10.92 -0.19 -8.33
CA ARG A 60 9.81 -0.99 -8.83
C ARG A 60 8.89 -0.18 -9.74
N LYS A 61 8.31 -0.83 -10.72
CA LYS A 61 7.20 -0.25 -11.50
C LYS A 61 5.94 -0.13 -10.62
N PRO A 62 5.08 0.89 -10.84
CA PRO A 62 3.79 1.00 -10.18
C PRO A 62 2.97 -0.29 -10.35
N PHE A 63 2.24 -0.66 -9.30
CA PHE A 63 1.30 -1.77 -9.35
C PHE A 63 0.13 -1.44 -10.29
N THR A 64 -0.25 -2.40 -11.11
CA THR A 64 -1.40 -2.28 -11.98
C THR A 64 -2.68 -2.76 -11.30
N ARG A 65 -3.81 -2.32 -11.81
CA ARG A 65 -5.13 -2.84 -11.37
C ARG A 65 -5.24 -4.36 -11.56
N LYS A 66 -4.62 -4.89 -12.61
CA LYS A 66 -4.61 -6.33 -12.87
C LYS A 66 -3.88 -7.09 -11.76
N GLU A 67 -2.69 -6.61 -11.36
CA GLU A 67 -1.92 -7.22 -10.26
C GLU A 67 -2.70 -7.17 -8.94
N PHE A 68 -3.36 -6.06 -8.64
CA PHE A 68 -4.21 -5.94 -7.47
C PHE A 68 -5.40 -6.92 -7.49
N ASN A 69 -6.06 -7.07 -8.62
CA ASN A 69 -7.15 -8.03 -8.78
C ASN A 69 -6.68 -9.48 -8.60
N GLU A 70 -5.46 -9.80 -9.04
CA GLU A 70 -4.86 -11.13 -8.79
C GLU A 70 -4.55 -11.35 -7.30
N LEU A 71 -4.11 -10.32 -6.57
CA LEU A 71 -3.91 -10.41 -5.13
C LEU A 71 -5.21 -10.65 -4.34
N MET A 72 -6.34 -10.11 -4.81
CA MET A 72 -7.64 -10.34 -4.18
C MET A 72 -8.18 -11.76 -4.39
N ARG A 73 -7.60 -12.52 -5.31
CA ARG A 73 -8.04 -13.88 -5.61
C ARG A 73 -7.43 -14.86 -4.64
N ILE A 74 -8.26 -15.61 -3.92
CA ILE A 74 -7.85 -16.65 -2.98
C ILE A 74 -8.20 -18.01 -3.57
N THR A 75 -7.39 -19.02 -3.25
CA THR A 75 -7.66 -20.40 -3.62
C THR A 75 -7.51 -21.32 -2.40
N PRO A 76 -8.19 -22.47 -2.37
CA PRO A 76 -8.11 -23.42 -1.26
C PRO A 76 -6.73 -24.04 -1.05
N GLU A 77 -5.85 -23.98 -2.06
CA GLU A 77 -4.50 -24.54 -2.02
C GLU A 77 -3.48 -23.61 -1.35
N MET A 78 -3.86 -22.36 -1.08
CA MET A 78 -2.98 -21.41 -0.40
C MET A 78 -2.84 -21.77 1.07
N ASP A 79 -1.63 -21.67 1.60
CA ASP A 79 -1.37 -21.84 3.02
C ASP A 79 -1.84 -20.61 3.84
N ASP A 80 -1.88 -20.78 5.15
CA ASP A 80 -2.36 -19.75 6.08
C ASP A 80 -1.52 -18.45 6.00
N GLU A 81 -0.23 -18.55 5.73
CA GLU A 81 0.65 -17.39 5.62
C GLU A 81 0.32 -16.57 4.38
N GLU A 82 0.16 -17.21 3.23
CA GLU A 82 -0.22 -16.55 1.99
C GLU A 82 -1.64 -15.97 2.09
N LEU A 83 -2.59 -16.69 2.66
CA LEU A 83 -3.94 -16.20 2.92
C LEU A 83 -3.91 -14.94 3.78
N ARG A 84 -3.18 -14.97 4.90
CA ARG A 84 -3.05 -13.83 5.81
C ARG A 84 -2.45 -12.60 5.11
N LYS A 85 -1.42 -12.80 4.32
CA LYS A 85 -0.79 -11.71 3.53
C LYS A 85 -1.76 -11.08 2.55
N ARG A 86 -2.49 -11.89 1.78
CA ARG A 86 -3.46 -11.41 0.79
C ARG A 86 -4.65 -10.70 1.44
N ILE A 87 -5.21 -11.27 2.50
CA ILE A 87 -6.30 -10.66 3.26
C ILE A 87 -5.85 -9.29 3.79
N ARG A 88 -4.68 -9.22 4.43
CA ARG A 88 -4.13 -7.98 4.96
C ARG A 88 -3.90 -6.92 3.88
N ALA A 89 -3.41 -7.32 2.71
CA ALA A 89 -3.07 -6.41 1.63
C ALA A 89 -4.27 -5.90 0.82
N THR A 90 -5.42 -6.60 0.88
CA THR A 90 -6.54 -6.32 -0.03
C THR A 90 -7.88 -6.04 0.66
N SER A 91 -7.97 -6.19 1.99
CA SER A 91 -9.17 -5.85 2.76
C SER A 91 -9.19 -4.36 3.10
N PHE A 92 -9.81 -3.56 2.24
CA PHE A 92 -9.89 -2.10 2.44
C PHE A 92 -11.09 -1.51 1.71
N ASN A 93 -11.93 -0.76 2.40
CA ASN A 93 -13.15 -0.16 1.86
C ASN A 93 -14.03 -1.21 1.15
N GLN A 94 -14.29 -1.01 -0.16
CA GLN A 94 -15.07 -1.92 -1.00
C GLN A 94 -14.27 -3.12 -1.53
N TRP A 95 -12.96 -3.15 -1.33
CA TRP A 95 -12.14 -4.27 -1.79
C TRP A 95 -12.04 -5.36 -0.74
N GLN A 96 -12.28 -6.59 -1.16
CA GLN A 96 -12.23 -7.76 -0.31
C GLN A 96 -11.69 -8.95 -1.10
N PRO A 97 -10.85 -9.78 -0.50
CA PRO A 97 -10.44 -11.03 -1.11
C PRO A 97 -11.64 -11.93 -1.37
N SER A 98 -11.56 -12.71 -2.42
CA SER A 98 -12.62 -13.65 -2.76
C SER A 98 -12.09 -14.98 -3.26
N VAL A 99 -12.87 -16.03 -3.03
CA VAL A 99 -12.67 -17.35 -3.63
C VAL A 99 -13.82 -17.64 -4.60
N LYS A 100 -13.48 -18.19 -5.76
CA LYS A 100 -14.45 -18.63 -6.74
C LYS A 100 -14.64 -20.15 -6.62
N ILE A 101 -15.88 -20.56 -6.41
CA ILE A 101 -16.29 -21.97 -6.40
C ILE A 101 -17.40 -22.15 -7.44
N GLY A 102 -17.12 -22.91 -8.49
CA GLY A 102 -18.01 -22.99 -9.64
C GLY A 102 -18.19 -21.62 -10.29
N LYS A 103 -19.44 -21.16 -10.42
CA LYS A 103 -19.79 -19.83 -10.93
C LYS A 103 -19.99 -18.77 -9.86
N TYR A 104 -19.82 -19.12 -8.57
CA TYR A 104 -20.08 -18.23 -7.44
C TYR A 104 -18.79 -17.68 -6.86
N HIS A 105 -18.86 -16.41 -6.41
CA HIS A 105 -17.79 -15.75 -5.66
C HIS A 105 -18.20 -15.59 -4.19
N PHE A 106 -17.29 -15.96 -3.29
CA PHE A 106 -17.46 -15.80 -1.85
C PHE A 106 -16.42 -14.79 -1.38
N TYR A 107 -16.86 -13.77 -0.68
CA TYR A 107 -16.01 -12.66 -0.24
C TYR A 107 -15.66 -12.80 1.23
N TYR A 108 -14.41 -12.48 1.56
CA TYR A 108 -13.97 -12.39 2.95
C TYR A 108 -14.64 -11.20 3.65
N ASP A 109 -15.21 -11.44 4.82
CA ASP A 109 -15.78 -10.40 5.67
C ASP A 109 -15.06 -10.41 7.03
N PRO A 110 -14.19 -9.41 7.33
CA PRO A 110 -13.42 -9.38 8.56
C PRO A 110 -14.31 -9.28 9.81
N ASN A 111 -15.53 -8.74 9.69
CA ASN A 111 -16.44 -8.59 10.82
C ASN A 111 -17.17 -9.88 11.20
N LYS A 112 -17.13 -10.87 10.32
CA LYS A 112 -17.78 -12.18 10.51
C LYS A 112 -16.80 -13.30 10.83
N GLN A 113 -15.50 -13.01 10.84
CA GLN A 113 -14.52 -14.02 11.23
C GLN A 113 -14.61 -14.27 12.74
N LYS A 114 -14.83 -15.53 13.10
CA LYS A 114 -14.68 -15.97 14.49
C LYS A 114 -13.28 -16.54 14.64
N ALA A 115 -12.55 -16.08 15.64
CA ALA A 115 -11.32 -16.75 16.05
C ALA A 115 -11.69 -18.16 16.52
N GLU A 116 -11.05 -19.16 15.96
CA GLU A 116 -11.10 -20.53 16.47
C GLU A 116 -10.21 -20.67 17.71
#